data_909d6bdab3cec5aa538a9c392152a02d
#
_entry.id   909d6bdab3cec5aa538a9c392152a02d
#
_cell.length_a   1.000
_cell.length_b   1.000
_cell.length_c   1.000
_cell.angle_alpha   90.00
_cell.angle_beta   90.00
_cell.angle_gamma   90.00
#
_symmetry.space_group_name_H-M   'P 1'
#
loop_
_entity.id
_entity.type
_entity.pdbx_description
1 polymer ?
#
loop_
_entity_poly.entity_id
_entity_poly.type
_entity_poly.pdbx_seq_one_letter_code
_entity_poly.pdbx_strand_id
1 'polypeptide(L)'
;MADAGLFIGWGAPVRGREAKGLEVFSEALAYYGRLQQEGVIEGFETAILEPHGGDLQGFVLVRGSEERLAQLRVDDEFVRLSTRASLIVEGVGVIGAALGDGLEATIGTYQQAISELT
;
A
#
# COMPACT_ATOMS: atom_id res chain seq x y z
N MET A 1 10.73 -3.41 -14.54
CA MET A 1 9.34 -2.97 -14.76
C MET A 1 8.47 -3.42 -13.60
N ALA A 2 7.60 -2.55 -13.09
CA ALA A 2 6.73 -2.88 -11.97
C ALA A 2 5.64 -3.85 -12.41
N ASP A 3 5.56 -5.00 -11.76
CA ASP A 3 4.51 -6.00 -11.99
C ASP A 3 3.66 -6.25 -10.75
N ALA A 4 3.98 -5.57 -9.66
CA ALA A 4 3.29 -5.72 -8.39
C ALA A 4 3.23 -4.39 -7.65
N GLY A 5 2.31 -4.32 -6.71
CA GLY A 5 2.16 -3.17 -5.85
C GLY A 5 1.81 -3.58 -4.44
N LEU A 6 2.00 -2.64 -3.52
CA LEU A 6 1.41 -2.70 -2.19
C LEU A 6 0.46 -1.52 -2.09
N PHE A 7 -0.78 -1.84 -1.79
CA PHE A 7 -1.81 -0.84 -1.53
C PHE A 7 -1.93 -0.69 -0.01
N ILE A 8 -1.55 0.49 0.48
CA ILE A 8 -1.64 0.81 1.91
C ILE A 8 -2.78 1.81 2.06
N GLY A 9 -3.93 1.34 2.51
CA GLY A 9 -5.13 2.16 2.67
C GLY A 9 -5.44 2.44 4.12
N TRP A 10 -6.15 3.54 4.37
CA TRP A 10 -6.54 3.91 5.74
C TRP A 10 -7.86 4.64 5.75
N GLY A 11 -8.48 4.63 6.93
CA GLY A 11 -9.74 5.30 7.20
C GLY A 11 -9.55 6.61 7.94
N ALA A 12 -10.54 6.98 8.74
CA ALA A 12 -10.54 8.24 9.46
C ALA A 12 -9.47 8.26 10.55
N PRO A 13 -8.89 9.44 10.84
CA PRO A 13 -8.01 9.59 12.00
C PRO A 13 -8.78 9.28 13.30
N VAL A 14 -8.08 8.67 14.23
CA VAL A 14 -8.61 8.47 15.57
C VAL A 14 -8.80 9.85 16.22
N ARG A 15 -9.94 10.10 16.80
CA ARG A 15 -10.24 11.39 17.43
C ARG A 15 -9.20 11.75 18.47
N GLY A 16 -8.68 12.97 18.38
CA GLY A 16 -7.63 13.47 19.26
C GLY A 16 -6.24 13.13 18.79
N ARG A 17 -6.08 12.32 17.75
CA ARG A 17 -4.79 11.90 17.21
C ARG A 17 -4.51 12.50 15.83
N GLU A 18 -5.27 13.50 15.40
CA GLU A 18 -5.16 14.05 14.06
C GLU A 18 -3.75 14.61 13.76
N ALA A 19 -3.18 15.34 14.71
CA ALA A 19 -1.84 15.90 14.55
C ALA A 19 -0.77 14.79 14.45
N LYS A 20 -0.89 13.76 15.26
CA LYS A 20 0.00 12.60 15.19
C LYS A 20 -0.17 11.85 13.88
N GLY A 21 -1.40 11.81 13.35
CA GLY A 21 -1.67 11.24 12.05
C GLY A 21 -0.87 11.92 10.95
N LEU A 22 -0.84 13.24 10.96
CA LEU A 22 -0.05 14.01 9.98
C LEU A 22 1.45 13.76 10.13
N GLU A 23 1.95 13.63 11.36
CA GLU A 23 3.36 13.30 11.60
C GLU A 23 3.73 11.95 11.00
N VAL A 24 2.93 10.92 11.28
CA VAL A 24 3.20 9.57 10.77
C VAL A 24 3.06 9.53 9.26
N PHE A 25 2.09 10.25 8.72
CA PHE A 25 1.92 10.38 7.27
C PHE A 25 3.18 10.97 6.62
N SER A 26 3.72 12.06 7.18
CA SER A 26 4.94 12.68 6.67
C SER A 26 6.15 11.74 6.76
N GLU A 27 6.27 11.00 7.86
CA GLU A 27 7.34 10.01 8.03
C GLU A 27 7.23 8.91 6.97
N ALA A 28 6.02 8.45 6.70
CA ALA A 28 5.78 7.40 5.71
C ALA A 28 6.18 7.88 4.31
N LEU A 29 5.79 9.09 3.93
CA LEU A 29 6.15 9.63 2.61
C LEU A 29 7.66 9.81 2.47
N ALA A 30 8.34 10.26 3.51
CA ALA A 30 9.80 10.37 3.51
C ALA A 30 10.46 9.00 3.35
N TYR A 31 9.91 8.00 4.01
CA TYR A 31 10.39 6.61 3.93
C TYR A 31 10.26 6.07 2.50
N TYR A 32 9.09 6.20 1.88
CA TYR A 32 8.89 5.73 0.50
C TYR A 32 9.76 6.49 -0.49
N GLY A 33 9.92 7.80 -0.29
CA GLY A 33 10.82 8.60 -1.12
C GLY A 33 12.26 8.12 -1.07
N ARG A 34 12.74 7.76 0.13
CA ARG A 34 14.08 7.20 0.32
C ARG A 34 14.20 5.84 -0.38
N LEU A 35 13.20 4.97 -0.22
CA LEU A 35 13.21 3.66 -0.87
C LEU A 35 13.26 3.78 -2.39
N GLN A 36 12.56 4.76 -2.94
CA GLN A 36 12.60 5.01 -4.38
C GLN A 36 13.98 5.46 -4.82
N GLN A 37 14.62 6.38 -4.08
CA GLN A 37 15.97 6.83 -4.38
C GLN A 37 16.99 5.70 -4.32
N GLU A 38 16.81 4.77 -3.39
CA GLU A 38 17.69 3.62 -3.22
C GLU A 38 17.40 2.49 -4.20
N GLY A 39 16.37 2.62 -5.01
CA GLY A 39 16.00 1.60 -5.98
C GLY A 39 15.29 0.38 -5.39
N VAL A 40 14.85 0.44 -4.14
CA VAL A 40 14.12 -0.65 -3.49
C VAL A 40 12.72 -0.76 -4.08
N ILE A 41 12.09 0.37 -4.38
CA ILE A 41 10.82 0.43 -5.09
C ILE A 41 10.99 1.26 -6.36
N GLU A 42 10.10 1.06 -7.33
CA GLU A 42 10.14 1.81 -8.59
C GLU A 42 9.46 3.15 -8.47
N GLY A 43 8.46 3.26 -7.61
CA GLY A 43 7.74 4.51 -7.40
C GLY A 43 6.57 4.31 -6.46
N PHE A 44 5.90 5.39 -6.13
CA PHE A 44 4.69 5.34 -5.31
C PHE A 44 3.79 6.52 -5.64
N GLU A 45 2.51 6.33 -5.40
CA GLU A 45 1.52 7.38 -5.52
C GLU A 45 0.75 7.48 -4.22
N THR A 46 0.48 8.70 -3.80
CA THR A 46 -0.30 8.97 -2.60
C THR A 46 -1.55 9.74 -2.98
N ALA A 47 -2.69 9.32 -2.46
CA ALA A 47 -3.96 10.00 -2.70
C ALA A 47 -4.70 10.19 -1.39
N ILE A 48 -5.24 11.39 -1.22
CA ILE A 48 -6.22 11.68 -0.17
C ILE A 48 -7.56 11.85 -0.88
N LEU A 49 -8.54 11.09 -0.47
CA LEU A 49 -9.83 11.08 -1.13
C LEU A 49 -10.74 12.15 -0.54
N GLU A 50 -11.56 12.74 -1.40
CA GLU A 50 -12.62 13.63 -0.92
C GLU A 50 -13.65 12.84 -0.11
N PRO A 51 -14.36 13.47 0.83
CA PRO A 51 -15.42 12.78 1.57
C PRO A 51 -16.44 12.16 0.63
N HIS A 52 -16.73 10.86 0.82
CA HIS A 52 -17.61 10.11 -0.09
C HIS A 52 -18.54 9.13 0.63
N GLY A 53 -18.56 9.18 1.95
CA GLY A 53 -19.43 8.31 2.75
C GLY A 53 -18.89 6.92 3.02
N GLY A 54 -17.80 6.52 2.38
CA GLY A 54 -17.14 5.23 2.61
C GLY A 54 -16.02 5.34 3.64
N ASP A 55 -15.44 4.21 3.99
CA ASP A 55 -14.41 4.14 5.04
C ASP A 55 -13.02 4.53 4.55
N LEU A 56 -12.72 4.32 3.29
CA LEU A 56 -11.38 4.62 2.74
C LEU A 56 -11.21 6.13 2.60
N GLN A 57 -10.20 6.67 3.29
CA GLN A 57 -9.92 8.10 3.28
C GLN A 57 -8.70 8.45 2.42
N GLY A 58 -7.81 7.52 2.22
CA GLY A 58 -6.63 7.73 1.40
C GLY A 58 -5.82 6.46 1.25
N PHE A 59 -4.80 6.52 0.41
CA PHE A 59 -3.93 5.36 0.20
C PHE A 59 -2.58 5.78 -0.35
N VAL A 60 -1.62 4.87 -0.21
CA VAL A 60 -0.35 4.92 -0.93
C VAL A 60 -0.28 3.64 -1.75
N LEU A 61 -0.04 3.76 -3.03
CA LEU A 61 0.22 2.62 -3.89
C LEU A 61 1.72 2.60 -4.22
N VAL A 62 2.41 1.60 -3.68
CA VAL A 62 3.84 1.41 -3.89
C VAL A 62 4.03 0.41 -5.01
N ARG A 63 4.86 0.73 -6.00
CA ARG A 63 5.11 -0.13 -7.16
C ARG A 63 6.53 -0.67 -7.14
N GLY A 64 6.65 -1.93 -7.51
CA GLY A 64 7.96 -2.57 -7.59
C GLY A 64 7.85 -4.00 -8.06
N SER A 65 8.95 -4.75 -7.94
CA SER A 65 8.92 -6.17 -8.21
C SER A 65 8.26 -6.92 -7.05
N GLU A 66 7.61 -8.02 -7.37
CA GLU A 66 6.96 -8.86 -6.37
C GLU A 66 7.94 -9.28 -5.27
N GLU A 67 9.16 -9.67 -5.65
CA GLU A 67 10.18 -10.11 -4.71
C GLU A 67 10.58 -8.99 -3.74
N ARG A 68 10.85 -7.80 -4.26
CA ARG A 68 11.25 -6.66 -3.42
C ARG A 68 10.13 -6.21 -2.50
N LEU A 69 8.90 -6.23 -2.99
CA LEU A 69 7.76 -5.85 -2.16
C LEU A 69 7.47 -6.87 -1.07
N ALA A 70 7.70 -8.16 -1.35
CA ALA A 70 7.59 -9.20 -0.33
C ALA A 70 8.61 -8.99 0.79
N GLN A 71 9.84 -8.62 0.43
CA GLN A 71 10.89 -8.30 1.40
C GLN A 71 10.55 -7.05 2.20
N LEU A 72 9.98 -6.05 1.54
CA LEU A 72 9.58 -4.80 2.20
C LEU A 72 8.55 -5.05 3.29
N ARG A 73 7.59 -5.93 3.04
CA ARG A 73 6.51 -6.22 4.00
C ARG A 73 7.00 -6.77 5.33
N VAL A 74 8.17 -7.40 5.35
CA VAL A 74 8.75 -7.94 6.57
C VAL A 74 9.91 -7.09 7.11
N ASP A 75 10.22 -5.98 6.45
CA ASP A 75 11.24 -5.06 6.90
C ASP A 75 10.81 -4.37 8.19
N ASP A 76 11.72 -4.28 9.16
CA ASP A 76 11.41 -3.75 10.49
C ASP A 76 10.87 -2.32 10.44
N GLU A 77 11.43 -1.47 9.61
CA GLU A 77 11.00 -0.08 9.51
C GLU A 77 9.60 0.03 8.92
N PHE A 78 9.30 -0.78 7.89
CA PHE A 78 7.97 -0.82 7.29
C PHE A 78 6.92 -1.30 8.29
N VAL A 79 7.23 -2.38 9.02
CA VAL A 79 6.33 -2.93 10.04
C VAL A 79 6.09 -1.91 11.15
N ARG A 80 7.15 -1.22 11.59
CA ARG A 80 7.03 -0.19 12.62
C ARG A 80 6.14 0.97 12.16
N LEU A 81 6.33 1.46 10.95
CA LEU A 81 5.51 2.55 10.42
C LEU A 81 4.05 2.14 10.27
N SER A 82 3.81 0.93 9.77
CA SER A 82 2.45 0.40 9.61
C SER A 82 1.75 0.23 10.95
N THR A 83 2.50 -0.23 11.96
CA THR A 83 1.97 -0.37 13.32
C THR A 83 1.62 1.00 13.92
N ARG A 84 2.50 1.98 13.75
CA ARG A 84 2.23 3.33 14.23
C ARG A 84 0.99 3.92 13.54
N ALA A 85 0.87 3.70 12.24
CA ALA A 85 -0.31 4.15 11.49
C ALA A 85 -1.58 3.54 12.05
N SER A 86 -1.57 2.26 12.40
CA SER A 86 -2.75 1.57 12.94
C SER A 86 -3.22 2.13 14.27
N LEU A 87 -2.38 2.86 14.98
CA LEU A 87 -2.72 3.48 16.27
C LEU A 87 -3.31 4.87 16.12
N ILE A 88 -3.27 5.47 14.93
CA ILE A 88 -3.69 6.85 14.71
C ILE A 88 -4.76 7.01 13.65
N VAL A 89 -4.97 6.01 12.81
CA VAL A 89 -6.07 5.99 11.85
C VAL A 89 -6.79 4.65 11.94
N GLU A 90 -8.05 4.64 11.51
CA GLU A 90 -8.84 3.42 11.50
C GLU A 90 -8.62 2.65 10.21
N GLY A 91 -8.74 1.34 10.28
CA GLY A 91 -8.81 0.49 9.09
C GLY A 91 -7.56 0.47 8.22
N VAL A 92 -6.37 0.56 8.82
CA VAL A 92 -5.13 0.43 8.05
C VAL A 92 -5.05 -0.97 7.46
N GLY A 93 -4.83 -1.04 6.16
CA GLY A 93 -4.63 -2.31 5.47
C GLY A 93 -3.45 -2.23 4.54
N VAL A 94 -2.69 -3.31 4.46
CA VAL A 94 -1.59 -3.46 3.51
C VAL A 94 -1.92 -4.66 2.64
N ILE A 95 -2.18 -4.40 1.38
CA ILE A 95 -2.71 -5.40 0.45
C ILE A 95 -1.82 -5.47 -0.78
N GLY A 96 -1.47 -6.69 -1.20
CA GLY A 96 -0.75 -6.88 -2.45
C GLY A 96 -1.66 -6.58 -3.63
N ALA A 97 -1.09 -5.98 -4.67
CA ALA A 97 -1.80 -5.64 -5.90
C ALA A 97 -1.04 -6.17 -7.11
N ALA A 98 -1.77 -6.66 -8.11
CA ALA A 98 -1.20 -7.08 -9.37
C ALA A 98 -1.23 -5.90 -10.34
N LEU A 99 -0.10 -5.60 -10.96
CA LEU A 99 0.06 -4.47 -11.88
C LEU A 99 0.79 -4.95 -13.15
N GLY A 100 0.58 -4.27 -14.25
CA GLY A 100 1.30 -4.55 -15.50
C GLY A 100 1.20 -6.03 -15.90
N ASP A 101 2.33 -6.68 -16.10
CA ASP A 101 2.38 -8.10 -16.48
C ASP A 101 1.81 -8.99 -15.37
N GLY A 102 1.95 -8.59 -14.12
CA GLY A 102 1.35 -9.29 -12.98
C GLY A 102 -0.17 -9.29 -13.05
N LEU A 103 -0.76 -8.20 -13.53
CA LEU A 103 -2.21 -8.11 -13.73
C LEU A 103 -2.67 -9.12 -14.79
N GLU A 104 -1.97 -9.20 -15.91
CA GLU A 104 -2.29 -10.16 -16.97
C GLU A 104 -2.18 -11.59 -16.47
N ALA A 105 -1.14 -11.90 -15.71
CA ALA A 105 -0.95 -13.23 -15.12
C ALA A 105 -2.09 -13.58 -14.15
N THR A 106 -2.51 -12.62 -13.34
CA THR A 106 -3.62 -12.83 -12.40
C THR A 106 -4.93 -13.10 -13.14
N ILE A 107 -5.21 -12.34 -14.20
CA ILE A 107 -6.39 -12.54 -15.03
C ILE A 107 -6.35 -13.91 -15.70
N GLY A 108 -5.18 -14.31 -16.19
CA GLY A 108 -5.00 -15.64 -16.80
C GLY A 108 -5.31 -16.77 -15.83
N THR A 109 -4.83 -16.65 -14.60
CA THR A 109 -5.12 -17.62 -13.54
C THR A 109 -6.62 -17.69 -13.26
N TYR A 110 -7.27 -16.54 -13.19
CA TYR A 110 -8.71 -16.44 -12.96
C TYR A 110 -9.50 -17.11 -14.08
N GLN A 111 -9.14 -16.85 -15.33
CA GLN A 111 -9.79 -17.45 -16.49
C GLN A 111 -9.63 -18.98 -16.49
N GLN A 112 -8.44 -19.46 -16.14
CA GLN A 112 -8.19 -20.90 -16.04
C GLN A 112 -9.05 -21.53 -14.95
N ALA A 113 -9.16 -20.89 -13.79
CA ALA A 113 -10.00 -21.38 -12.69
C ALA A 113 -11.48 -21.44 -13.10
N ILE A 114 -11.97 -20.45 -13.83
CA ILE A 114 -13.33 -20.47 -14.36
C ILE A 114 -13.52 -21.71 -15.24
N SER A 115 -12.57 -21.97 -16.13
CA SER A 115 -12.59 -23.11 -17.06
C SER A 115 -12.66 -24.44 -16.31
N GLU A 116 -11.92 -24.57 -15.21
CA GLU A 116 -11.90 -25.78 -14.39
C GLU A 116 -13.21 -26.02 -13.65
N LEU A 117 -13.96 -24.97 -13.36
CA LEU A 117 -15.21 -25.06 -12.59
C LEU A 117 -16.46 -25.14 -13.45
N THR A 118 -16.33 -25.06 -14.76
CA THR A 118 -17.47 -25.22 -15.69
C THR A 118 -17.48 -26.59 -16.44
#